data_9810bf7714fff91c9ec86e294f50bc9a
#
_entry.id   9810bf7714fff91c9ec86e294f50bc9a
#
_cell.length_a   1.000
_cell.length_b   1.000
_cell.length_c   1.000
_cell.angle_alpha   90.00
_cell.angle_beta   90.00
_cell.angle_gamma   90.00
#
_symmetry.space_group_name_H-M   'P 1'
#
loop_
_entity.id
_entity.type
_entity.pdbx_description
1 polymer ?
#
loop_
_entity_poly.entity_id
_entity_poly.type
_entity_poly.pdbx_seq_one_letter_code
_entity_poly.pdbx_strand_id
1 'polypeptide(L)'
;MHTPVPRLHRFPGRPALLAALLPLALACSQTRDTSHDACPPEAPALATGGAPHALKTVFVIVMENQDWSDVAGSPSAPYVNGTLLPAFAHALDYRTGGLHPSLGNYVWLEAGDPLGIHFDAPPADVPLPVTCHLATYLEDVGLTWKAYAEGISGDTCPLVNEGKYAVRHDPFVYFEDVSGRPFDPHSARCIAHVRPFEELASDLAAGTVPRYAFIVPDVCDDGHDACPPLNDPVGQQDAFLAREVPAIMDSAAYRDGGVILIVWDEGHRGDHPIGLIAVSPLAKPGYAAPGAYTHGSTVRTVQEILGVTPLLRTAATSASLSDLFTAYP
;
A
#
# COMPACT_ATOMS: atom_id res chain seq x y z
N MET A 1 -67.81 50.77 -45.04
CA MET A 1 -66.65 50.62 -45.87
C MET A 1 -65.74 49.58 -45.21
N HIS A 2 -65.83 48.32 -45.72
CA HIS A 2 -65.00 47.20 -45.26
C HIS A 2 -63.96 46.92 -46.32
N THR A 3 -62.68 47.04 -45.93
CA THR A 3 -61.55 46.58 -46.74
C THR A 3 -61.17 45.14 -46.36
N PRO A 4 -60.95 44.24 -47.30
CA PRO A 4 -60.64 42.85 -47.07
C PRO A 4 -59.11 42.63 -46.80
N VAL A 5 -58.80 41.76 -45.84
CA VAL A 5 -57.44 41.29 -45.48
C VAL A 5 -57.01 40.16 -46.43
N PRO A 6 -55.78 40.14 -46.97
CA PRO A 6 -55.34 39.09 -47.89
C PRO A 6 -54.91 37.81 -47.10
N ARG A 7 -55.33 36.64 -47.64
CA ARG A 7 -54.95 35.30 -47.14
C ARG A 7 -53.49 34.99 -47.50
N LEU A 8 -52.73 34.64 -46.47
CA LEU A 8 -51.38 34.05 -46.62
C LEU A 8 -51.48 32.56 -46.95
N HIS A 9 -50.86 32.18 -48.08
CA HIS A 9 -50.66 30.80 -48.52
C HIS A 9 -49.65 30.08 -47.57
N ARG A 10 -50.05 28.94 -46.99
CA ARG A 10 -49.15 28.01 -46.27
C ARG A 10 -48.36 27.18 -47.27
N PHE A 11 -47.04 27.23 -47.23
CA PHE A 11 -46.15 26.25 -47.87
C PHE A 11 -46.01 25.02 -46.99
N PRO A 12 -45.96 23.78 -47.53
CA PRO A 12 -45.74 22.57 -46.73
C PRO A 12 -44.28 22.49 -46.29
N GLY A 13 -44.09 22.44 -44.98
CA GLY A 13 -42.76 22.25 -44.39
C GLY A 13 -42.21 20.84 -44.67
N ARG A 14 -40.99 20.81 -45.18
CA ARG A 14 -40.18 19.59 -45.27
C ARG A 14 -39.76 19.14 -43.86
N PRO A 15 -39.80 17.83 -43.52
CA PRO A 15 -39.27 17.37 -42.25
C PRO A 15 -37.72 17.48 -42.23
N ALA A 16 -37.19 18.24 -41.31
CA ALA A 16 -35.76 18.24 -40.99
C ALA A 16 -35.39 16.92 -40.31
N LEU A 17 -34.63 16.08 -41.00
CA LEU A 17 -33.93 14.95 -40.36
C LEU A 17 -32.88 15.54 -39.40
N LEU A 18 -33.16 15.51 -38.09
CA LEU A 18 -32.14 15.67 -37.07
C LEU A 18 -31.29 14.38 -37.05
N ALA A 19 -30.11 14.44 -37.68
CA ALA A 19 -29.07 13.43 -37.44
C ALA A 19 -28.53 13.64 -36.03
N ALA A 20 -28.93 12.78 -35.08
CA ALA A 20 -28.33 12.71 -33.78
C ALA A 20 -26.90 12.16 -33.92
N LEU A 21 -25.92 13.03 -33.90
CA LEU A 21 -24.52 12.66 -33.68
C LEU A 21 -24.38 12.21 -32.24
N LEU A 22 -24.40 10.88 -31.97
CA LEU A 22 -23.89 10.34 -30.73
C LEU A 22 -22.38 10.61 -30.71
N PRO A 23 -21.84 11.23 -29.66
CA PRO A 23 -20.42 11.26 -29.45
C PRO A 23 -19.95 9.83 -29.17
N LEU A 24 -19.15 9.25 -30.05
CA LEU A 24 -18.33 8.08 -29.74
C LEU A 24 -17.33 8.53 -28.67
N ALA A 25 -17.63 8.29 -27.39
CA ALA A 25 -16.64 8.37 -26.34
C ALA A 25 -15.65 7.22 -26.60
N LEU A 26 -14.48 7.52 -27.16
CA LEU A 26 -13.34 6.63 -27.09
C LEU A 26 -12.99 6.51 -25.61
N ALA A 27 -13.49 5.48 -24.93
CA ALA A 27 -12.95 5.05 -23.66
C ALA A 27 -11.52 4.55 -23.94
N CYS A 28 -10.53 5.38 -23.62
CA CYS A 28 -9.14 4.95 -23.58
C CYS A 28 -9.05 3.98 -22.38
N SER A 29 -9.19 2.67 -22.62
CA SER A 29 -8.96 1.69 -21.57
C SER A 29 -7.47 1.69 -21.26
N GLN A 30 -7.10 2.13 -20.07
CA GLN A 30 -5.75 1.97 -19.56
C GLN A 30 -5.53 0.47 -19.31
N THR A 31 -4.47 -0.08 -19.91
CA THR A 31 -4.11 -1.49 -19.74
C THR A 31 -2.77 -1.56 -19.02
N ARG A 32 -2.67 -2.52 -18.10
CA ARG A 32 -1.42 -2.85 -17.40
C ARG A 32 -0.42 -3.48 -18.37
N ASP A 33 0.86 -3.18 -18.21
CA ASP A 33 1.95 -3.88 -18.88
C ASP A 33 2.21 -5.23 -18.20
N THR A 34 1.85 -6.33 -18.86
CA THR A 34 2.00 -7.69 -18.35
C THR A 34 3.40 -8.27 -18.56
N SER A 35 4.34 -7.54 -19.15
CA SER A 35 5.72 -8.00 -19.33
C SER A 35 6.46 -8.23 -17.99
N HIS A 36 5.94 -7.65 -16.90
CA HIS A 36 6.45 -7.78 -15.55
C HIS A 36 5.89 -8.99 -14.76
N ASP A 37 5.00 -9.79 -15.35
CA ASP A 37 4.33 -10.91 -14.66
C ASP A 37 5.24 -12.13 -14.40
N ALA A 38 6.43 -12.15 -14.99
CA ALA A 38 7.36 -13.26 -14.78
C ALA A 38 7.85 -13.34 -13.33
N CYS A 39 7.71 -14.54 -12.74
CA CYS A 39 8.30 -14.82 -11.44
C CYS A 39 9.83 -14.92 -11.51
N PRO A 40 10.56 -14.51 -10.45
CA PRO A 40 11.98 -14.77 -10.34
C PRO A 40 12.26 -16.27 -10.47
N PRO A 41 13.42 -16.67 -11.02
CA PRO A 41 13.80 -18.07 -11.06
C PRO A 41 13.90 -18.62 -9.64
N GLU A 42 13.45 -19.88 -9.46
CA GLU A 42 13.52 -20.57 -8.17
C GLU A 42 14.94 -20.53 -7.61
N ALA A 43 15.10 -19.98 -6.41
CA ALA A 43 16.39 -20.00 -5.74
C ALA A 43 16.59 -21.35 -5.04
N PRO A 44 17.84 -21.85 -4.91
CA PRO A 44 18.10 -23.00 -4.06
C PRO A 44 17.60 -22.67 -2.64
N ALA A 45 16.89 -23.64 -2.03
CA ALA A 45 16.39 -23.52 -0.67
C ALA A 45 17.49 -23.01 0.26
N LEU A 46 17.19 -21.98 1.07
CA LEU A 46 18.14 -21.53 2.10
C LEU A 46 18.50 -22.74 2.97
N ALA A 47 19.80 -22.90 3.24
CA ALA A 47 20.27 -23.93 4.16
C ALA A 47 19.58 -23.68 5.51
N THR A 48 18.71 -24.60 5.94
CA THR A 48 18.10 -24.62 7.26
C THR A 48 19.19 -24.84 8.30
N GLY A 49 19.78 -23.78 8.87
CA GLY A 49 20.89 -23.90 9.82
C GLY A 49 21.58 -22.57 10.15
N GLY A 50 21.02 -21.44 9.74
CA GLY A 50 21.47 -20.11 10.17
C GLY A 50 21.20 -19.86 11.66
N ALA A 51 21.95 -18.93 12.27
CA ALA A 51 21.64 -18.43 13.61
C ALA A 51 20.19 -17.87 13.61
N PRO A 52 19.47 -17.97 14.75
CA PRO A 52 18.13 -17.38 14.82
C PRO A 52 18.21 -15.90 14.48
N HIS A 53 17.33 -15.44 13.59
CA HIS A 53 17.26 -14.02 13.25
C HIS A 53 16.94 -13.20 14.52
N ALA A 54 17.63 -12.07 14.67
CA ALA A 54 17.36 -11.14 15.76
C ALA A 54 16.03 -10.41 15.56
N LEU A 55 15.71 -10.12 14.29
CA LEU A 55 14.40 -9.62 13.87
C LEU A 55 13.52 -10.80 13.42
N LYS A 56 12.25 -10.80 13.82
CA LYS A 56 11.37 -11.97 13.64
C LYS A 56 9.97 -11.65 13.14
N THR A 57 9.44 -10.50 13.46
CA THR A 57 8.08 -10.06 13.09
C THR A 57 8.14 -8.70 12.43
N VAL A 58 7.50 -8.56 11.30
CA VAL A 58 7.49 -7.30 10.52
C VAL A 58 6.07 -6.76 10.46
N PHE A 59 5.92 -5.52 10.89
CA PHE A 59 4.75 -4.69 10.67
C PHE A 59 5.11 -3.65 9.62
N VAL A 60 4.30 -3.51 8.57
CA VAL A 60 4.42 -2.45 7.59
C VAL A 60 3.20 -1.54 7.74
N ILE A 61 3.41 -0.27 8.02
CA ILE A 61 2.36 0.74 8.05
C ILE A 61 2.59 1.66 6.84
N VAL A 62 1.61 1.75 5.95
CA VAL A 62 1.74 2.59 4.76
C VAL A 62 1.00 3.90 4.96
N MET A 63 1.72 4.99 4.77
CA MET A 63 1.22 6.36 4.78
C MET A 63 1.16 6.91 3.35
N GLU A 64 0.37 7.94 3.13
CA GLU A 64 0.00 8.40 1.79
C GLU A 64 0.48 9.81 1.47
N ASN A 65 0.89 9.96 0.20
CA ASN A 65 0.99 11.21 -0.55
C ASN A 65 1.73 12.37 0.15
N GLN A 66 2.82 12.13 0.87
CA GLN A 66 3.60 13.22 1.45
C GLN A 66 5.07 13.14 1.05
N ASP A 67 5.63 14.24 0.56
CA ASP A 67 7.08 14.37 0.47
C ASP A 67 7.69 14.37 1.88
N TRP A 68 8.85 13.75 2.04
CA TRP A 68 9.50 13.70 3.35
C TRP A 68 9.73 15.08 3.97
N SER A 69 9.97 16.11 3.14
CA SER A 69 10.11 17.51 3.58
C SER A 69 8.83 18.14 4.16
N ASP A 70 7.67 17.55 3.90
CA ASP A 70 6.39 18.04 4.43
C ASP A 70 6.08 17.40 5.79
N VAL A 71 6.73 16.29 6.13
CA VAL A 71 6.61 15.55 7.39
C VAL A 71 7.77 15.85 8.34
N ALA A 72 9.02 15.69 7.86
CA ALA A 72 10.20 15.93 8.68
C ALA A 72 10.36 17.42 9.04
N GLY A 73 10.32 17.72 10.34
CA GLY A 73 10.36 19.07 10.87
C GLY A 73 9.04 19.83 10.83
N SER A 74 7.95 19.20 10.35
CA SER A 74 6.61 19.80 10.33
C SER A 74 6.04 19.97 11.74
N PRO A 75 5.45 21.12 12.08
CA PRO A 75 4.72 21.30 13.34
C PRO A 75 3.43 20.44 13.40
N SER A 76 2.90 19.98 12.25
CA SER A 76 1.76 19.07 12.15
C SER A 76 2.13 17.62 12.47
N ALA A 77 3.42 17.28 12.54
CA ALA A 77 3.91 15.93 12.85
C ALA A 77 4.71 15.87 14.18
N PRO A 78 4.13 16.26 15.34
CA PRO A 78 4.86 16.31 16.60
C PRO A 78 5.31 14.94 17.11
N TYR A 79 4.56 13.86 16.87
CA TYR A 79 4.93 12.52 17.27
C TYR A 79 6.08 11.96 16.43
N VAL A 80 6.01 12.09 15.11
CA VAL A 80 7.10 11.71 14.20
C VAL A 80 8.37 12.47 14.61
N ASN A 81 8.32 13.79 14.68
CA ASN A 81 9.51 14.63 14.89
C ASN A 81 10.03 14.62 16.35
N GLY A 82 9.15 14.56 17.32
CA GLY A 82 9.49 14.61 18.74
C GLY A 82 9.75 13.27 19.39
N THR A 83 9.25 12.16 18.82
CA THR A 83 9.34 10.83 19.41
C THR A 83 10.03 9.84 18.46
N LEU A 84 9.52 9.64 17.23
CA LEU A 84 10.03 8.57 16.37
C LEU A 84 11.45 8.87 15.86
N LEU A 85 11.67 10.04 15.27
CA LEU A 85 12.98 10.36 14.69
C LEU A 85 14.11 10.43 15.72
N PRO A 86 13.91 10.96 16.94
CA PRO A 86 14.96 10.90 17.97
C PRO A 86 15.25 9.52 18.52
N ALA A 87 14.25 8.62 18.56
CA ALA A 87 14.37 7.32 19.19
C ALA A 87 14.78 6.20 18.23
N PHE A 88 14.52 6.34 16.93
CA PHE A 88 14.66 5.28 15.95
C PHE A 88 15.40 5.74 14.68
N ALA A 89 15.62 4.80 13.75
CA ALA A 89 16.31 5.08 12.50
C ALA A 89 15.34 5.42 11.38
N HIS A 90 15.77 6.28 10.45
CA HIS A 90 14.98 6.66 9.28
C HIS A 90 15.88 6.87 8.05
N ALA A 91 15.29 6.75 6.85
CA ALA A 91 15.99 7.02 5.61
C ALA A 91 15.89 8.51 5.23
N LEU A 92 16.98 9.07 4.68
CA LEU A 92 16.99 10.43 4.14
C LEU A 92 16.65 10.47 2.65
N ASP A 93 16.88 9.37 1.94
CA ASP A 93 16.69 9.29 0.48
C ASP A 93 15.97 7.98 0.12
N TYR A 94 14.66 7.95 0.38
CA TYR A 94 13.77 6.87 -0.02
C TYR A 94 12.88 7.38 -1.14
N ARG A 95 12.85 6.70 -2.30
CA ARG A 95 12.19 7.18 -3.51
C ARG A 95 11.42 6.09 -4.23
N THR A 96 10.45 6.50 -5.05
CA THR A 96 9.66 5.62 -5.93
C THR A 96 9.94 5.85 -7.41
N GLY A 97 10.93 6.70 -7.75
CA GLY A 97 11.18 7.06 -9.16
C GLY A 97 10.05 7.92 -9.77
N GLY A 98 9.24 8.55 -8.92
CA GLY A 98 8.08 9.34 -9.34
C GLY A 98 6.91 8.48 -9.86
N LEU A 99 6.83 7.22 -9.42
CA LEU A 99 5.68 6.35 -9.73
C LEU A 99 4.41 6.92 -9.08
N HIS A 100 3.42 7.17 -9.90
CA HIS A 100 2.07 7.62 -9.54
C HIS A 100 1.04 6.92 -10.46
N PRO A 101 -0.19 6.73 -10.00
CA PRO A 101 -0.71 6.91 -8.63
C PRO A 101 -0.46 5.70 -7.73
N SER A 102 -1.05 5.72 -6.52
CA SER A 102 -0.78 4.86 -5.38
C SER A 102 -0.75 3.36 -5.65
N LEU A 103 -1.68 2.80 -6.44
CA LEU A 103 -1.81 1.34 -6.63
C LEU A 103 -0.49 0.66 -7.03
N GLY A 104 0.27 1.25 -7.96
CA GLY A 104 1.55 0.70 -8.40
C GLY A 104 2.57 0.60 -7.25
N ASN A 105 2.56 1.56 -6.33
CA ASN A 105 3.43 1.61 -5.17
C ASN A 105 3.06 0.54 -4.13
N TYR A 106 1.75 0.37 -3.85
CA TYR A 106 1.27 -0.69 -2.97
C TYR A 106 1.58 -2.08 -3.52
N VAL A 107 1.36 -2.31 -4.82
CA VAL A 107 1.74 -3.58 -5.47
C VAL A 107 3.25 -3.79 -5.42
N TRP A 108 4.06 -2.74 -5.56
CA TRP A 108 5.52 -2.84 -5.42
C TRP A 108 5.93 -3.32 -4.03
N LEU A 109 5.29 -2.81 -2.98
CA LEU A 109 5.54 -3.22 -1.58
C LEU A 109 5.19 -4.69 -1.31
N GLU A 110 4.32 -5.32 -2.11
CA GLU A 110 3.95 -6.73 -1.97
C GLU A 110 4.69 -7.64 -2.97
N ALA A 111 4.81 -7.22 -4.23
CA ALA A 111 5.36 -8.06 -5.29
C ALA A 111 6.84 -7.79 -5.61
N GLY A 112 7.45 -6.75 -5.02
CA GLY A 112 8.80 -6.33 -5.36
C GLY A 112 8.94 -5.60 -6.70
N ASP A 113 7.82 -5.27 -7.35
CA ASP A 113 7.74 -4.53 -8.62
C ASP A 113 6.31 -4.00 -8.78
N PRO A 114 6.09 -2.82 -9.38
CA PRO A 114 4.74 -2.30 -9.65
C PRO A 114 3.95 -3.10 -10.68
N LEU A 115 4.51 -4.15 -11.28
CA LEU A 115 3.90 -5.04 -12.27
C LEU A 115 3.25 -4.28 -13.44
N GLY A 116 3.90 -3.19 -13.90
CA GLY A 116 3.42 -2.38 -15.01
C GLY A 116 2.17 -1.56 -14.71
N ILE A 117 1.85 -1.33 -13.45
CA ILE A 117 0.71 -0.53 -13.01
C ILE A 117 1.14 0.93 -12.88
N HIS A 118 0.45 1.81 -13.62
CA HIS A 118 0.65 3.27 -13.63
C HIS A 118 -0.68 4.03 -13.57
N PHE A 119 -1.72 3.41 -12.97
CA PHE A 119 -3.05 3.99 -12.81
C PHE A 119 -3.80 3.28 -11.69
N ASP A 120 -4.74 3.97 -11.08
CA ASP A 120 -5.65 3.38 -10.09
C ASP A 120 -6.87 2.78 -10.77
N ALA A 121 -7.23 1.58 -10.38
CA ALA A 121 -8.44 0.89 -10.81
C ALA A 121 -8.84 -0.20 -9.81
N PRO A 122 -10.08 -0.66 -9.77
CA PRO A 122 -10.47 -1.78 -8.94
C PRO A 122 -9.84 -3.10 -9.43
N PRO A 123 -9.74 -4.14 -8.59
CA PRO A 123 -9.15 -5.43 -8.94
C PRO A 123 -9.69 -6.05 -10.22
N ALA A 124 -10.98 -5.91 -10.50
CA ALA A 124 -11.61 -6.44 -11.72
C ALA A 124 -11.02 -5.88 -13.02
N ASP A 125 -10.47 -4.65 -12.98
CA ASP A 125 -9.89 -3.97 -14.13
C ASP A 125 -8.36 -4.17 -14.24
N VAL A 126 -7.72 -4.57 -13.12
CA VAL A 126 -6.25 -4.77 -13.02
C VAL A 126 -5.96 -6.12 -12.34
N PRO A 127 -6.40 -7.26 -12.90
CA PRO A 127 -6.14 -8.56 -12.29
C PRO A 127 -4.64 -8.88 -12.32
N LEU A 128 -4.12 -9.41 -11.22
CA LEU A 128 -2.74 -9.89 -11.10
C LEU A 128 -2.73 -11.42 -11.01
N PRO A 129 -2.46 -12.12 -12.14
CA PRO A 129 -2.43 -13.57 -12.17
C PRO A 129 -1.14 -14.17 -11.60
N VAL A 130 -0.19 -13.32 -11.20
CA VAL A 130 1.10 -13.76 -10.64
C VAL A 130 0.92 -14.29 -9.23
N THR A 131 1.64 -15.36 -8.90
CA THR A 131 1.65 -15.98 -7.58
C THR A 131 2.96 -15.69 -6.80
N CYS A 132 3.95 -15.07 -7.46
CA CYS A 132 5.21 -14.71 -6.83
C CYS A 132 5.12 -13.32 -6.19
N HIS A 133 4.61 -13.29 -4.99
CA HIS A 133 4.51 -12.13 -4.11
C HIS A 133 4.74 -12.56 -2.65
N LEU A 134 4.94 -11.62 -1.73
CA LEU A 134 5.34 -11.90 -0.35
C LEU A 134 4.41 -12.88 0.35
N ALA A 135 3.08 -12.66 0.27
CA ALA A 135 2.11 -13.50 0.96
C ALA A 135 2.25 -14.99 0.59
N THR A 136 2.35 -15.32 -0.71
CA THR A 136 2.53 -16.69 -1.18
C THR A 136 3.87 -17.27 -0.72
N TYR A 137 4.96 -16.51 -0.85
CA TYR A 137 6.28 -16.96 -0.42
C TYR A 137 6.38 -17.20 1.09
N LEU A 138 5.65 -16.42 1.89
CA LEU A 138 5.55 -16.64 3.33
C LEU A 138 4.81 -17.95 3.66
N GLU A 139 3.67 -18.18 2.99
CA GLU A 139 2.91 -19.42 3.16
C GLU A 139 3.72 -20.68 2.75
N ASP A 140 4.49 -20.59 1.66
CA ASP A 140 5.35 -21.68 1.18
C ASP A 140 6.39 -22.14 2.22
N VAL A 141 6.81 -21.25 3.11
CA VAL A 141 7.73 -21.56 4.20
C VAL A 141 7.03 -21.71 5.57
N GLY A 142 5.70 -21.73 5.58
CA GLY A 142 4.89 -21.91 6.79
C GLY A 142 4.81 -20.69 7.71
N LEU A 143 5.10 -19.50 7.18
CA LEU A 143 4.90 -18.24 7.91
C LEU A 143 3.51 -17.66 7.65
N THR A 144 3.01 -16.92 8.65
CA THR A 144 1.68 -16.33 8.60
C THR A 144 1.74 -14.84 8.19
N TRP A 145 0.69 -14.38 7.51
CA TRP A 145 0.52 -12.98 7.15
C TRP A 145 -0.92 -12.53 7.33
N LYS A 146 -1.14 -11.24 7.54
CA LYS A 146 -2.43 -10.55 7.46
C LYS A 146 -2.26 -9.14 6.94
N ALA A 147 -3.20 -8.68 6.15
CA ALA A 147 -3.47 -7.26 5.95
C ALA A 147 -4.55 -6.85 6.96
N TYR A 148 -4.29 -5.78 7.72
CA TYR A 148 -5.26 -5.17 8.63
C TYR A 148 -5.71 -3.85 8.02
N ALA A 149 -6.94 -3.82 7.49
CA ALA A 149 -7.48 -2.67 6.77
C ALA A 149 -8.60 -1.98 7.55
N GLU A 150 -8.49 -0.65 7.71
CA GLU A 150 -9.56 0.14 8.32
C GLU A 150 -10.77 0.23 7.39
N GLY A 151 -11.97 0.19 7.99
CA GLY A 151 -13.22 0.43 7.29
C GLY A 151 -13.81 -0.76 6.55
N ILE A 152 -13.26 -1.97 6.72
CA ILE A 152 -13.84 -3.21 6.16
C ILE A 152 -14.58 -4.03 7.22
N SER A 153 -15.56 -4.85 6.81
CA SER A 153 -16.32 -5.71 7.75
C SER A 153 -15.59 -7.01 8.12
N GLY A 154 -14.71 -7.51 7.24
CA GLY A 154 -14.08 -8.81 7.37
C GLY A 154 -14.97 -10.02 7.02
N ASP A 155 -16.23 -9.80 6.67
CA ASP A 155 -17.17 -10.86 6.27
C ASP A 155 -17.04 -11.22 4.79
N THR A 156 -16.48 -10.31 3.99
CA THR A 156 -16.23 -10.47 2.56
C THR A 156 -14.85 -9.96 2.18
N CYS A 157 -14.32 -10.42 1.06
CA CYS A 157 -13.13 -9.86 0.45
C CYS A 157 -13.44 -8.43 -0.06
N PRO A 158 -12.69 -7.40 0.35
CA PRO A 158 -13.06 -6.01 0.07
C PRO A 158 -12.55 -5.56 -1.31
N LEU A 159 -13.25 -5.94 -2.37
CA LEU A 159 -12.85 -5.75 -3.77
C LEU A 159 -13.20 -4.37 -4.37
N VAL A 160 -13.79 -3.49 -3.59
CA VAL A 160 -14.22 -2.15 -4.00
C VAL A 160 -14.00 -1.15 -2.87
N ASN A 161 -13.97 0.14 -3.22
CA ASN A 161 -13.97 1.19 -2.21
C ASN A 161 -15.24 1.12 -1.35
N GLU A 162 -15.10 1.27 -0.03
CA GLU A 162 -16.23 1.30 0.91
C GLU A 162 -15.97 2.35 2.00
N GLY A 163 -16.86 3.34 2.11
CA GLY A 163 -16.67 4.44 3.06
C GLY A 163 -15.33 5.16 2.84
N LYS A 164 -14.42 5.02 3.78
CA LYS A 164 -13.06 5.56 3.72
C LYS A 164 -12.00 4.51 3.32
N TYR A 165 -12.36 3.25 3.25
CA TYR A 165 -11.47 2.23 2.71
C TYR A 165 -11.24 2.45 1.23
N ALA A 166 -10.00 2.55 0.80
CA ALA A 166 -9.61 2.62 -0.59
C ALA A 166 -8.99 1.30 -1.04
N VAL A 167 -9.67 0.58 -1.94
CA VAL A 167 -9.22 -0.73 -2.41
C VAL A 167 -7.81 -0.69 -3.02
N ARG A 168 -7.41 0.43 -3.64
CA ARG A 168 -6.08 0.63 -4.23
C ARG A 168 -4.94 0.63 -3.18
N HIS A 169 -5.26 0.83 -1.89
CA HIS A 169 -4.29 0.78 -0.79
C HIS A 169 -4.11 -0.63 -0.21
N ASP A 170 -4.88 -1.60 -0.69
CA ASP A 170 -4.77 -3.01 -0.28
C ASP A 170 -4.28 -3.87 -1.46
N PRO A 171 -2.96 -4.07 -1.60
CA PRO A 171 -2.41 -4.77 -2.76
C PRO A 171 -2.84 -6.24 -2.85
N PHE A 172 -3.14 -6.88 -1.71
CA PHE A 172 -3.41 -8.32 -1.64
C PHE A 172 -4.65 -8.71 -2.43
N VAL A 173 -5.69 -7.85 -2.45
CA VAL A 173 -6.96 -8.14 -3.13
C VAL A 173 -6.86 -8.11 -4.65
N TYR A 174 -5.75 -7.65 -5.22
CA TYR A 174 -5.51 -7.64 -6.66
C TYR A 174 -4.95 -8.96 -7.20
N PHE A 175 -4.38 -9.80 -6.33
CA PHE A 175 -3.83 -11.10 -6.73
C PHE A 175 -4.94 -12.14 -6.86
N GLU A 176 -5.02 -12.79 -8.04
CA GLU A 176 -6.05 -13.77 -8.34
C GLU A 176 -5.97 -15.01 -7.43
N ASP A 177 -4.81 -15.38 -6.93
CA ASP A 177 -4.64 -16.49 -5.99
C ASP A 177 -5.14 -16.14 -4.58
N VAL A 178 -5.20 -14.85 -4.21
CA VAL A 178 -5.81 -14.38 -2.96
C VAL A 178 -7.32 -14.21 -3.11
N SER A 179 -7.76 -13.50 -4.14
CA SER A 179 -9.15 -13.04 -4.27
C SER A 179 -10.00 -13.83 -5.26
N GLY A 180 -9.41 -14.88 -5.90
CA GLY A 180 -10.13 -15.76 -6.82
C GLY A 180 -10.06 -15.33 -8.28
N ARG A 181 -10.40 -16.28 -9.18
CA ARG A 181 -10.51 -16.03 -10.63
C ARG A 181 -11.81 -16.66 -11.17
N PRO A 182 -12.83 -15.87 -11.52
CA PRO A 182 -12.91 -14.41 -11.35
C PRO A 182 -12.84 -13.97 -9.89
N PHE A 183 -12.60 -12.71 -9.63
CA PHE A 183 -12.60 -12.16 -8.28
C PHE A 183 -13.90 -12.48 -7.56
N ASP A 184 -13.77 -13.03 -6.33
CA ASP A 184 -14.88 -13.52 -5.54
C ASP A 184 -14.89 -12.83 -4.16
N PRO A 185 -15.92 -12.05 -3.82
CA PRO A 185 -16.06 -11.45 -2.50
C PRO A 185 -16.16 -12.51 -1.38
N HIS A 186 -16.38 -13.78 -1.72
CA HIS A 186 -16.40 -14.90 -0.78
C HIS A 186 -15.12 -15.76 -0.82
N SER A 187 -14.03 -15.27 -1.44
CA SER A 187 -12.75 -15.96 -1.40
C SER A 187 -12.32 -16.24 0.04
N ALA A 188 -12.23 -17.53 0.38
CA ALA A 188 -11.87 -17.95 1.73
C ALA A 188 -10.46 -17.48 2.13
N ARG A 189 -9.49 -17.47 1.17
CA ARG A 189 -8.13 -17.00 1.42
C ARG A 189 -8.12 -15.49 1.69
N CYS A 190 -8.81 -14.71 0.87
CA CYS A 190 -8.92 -13.26 1.09
C CYS A 190 -9.56 -12.96 2.46
N ILE A 191 -10.71 -13.56 2.78
CA ILE A 191 -11.40 -13.34 4.04
C ILE A 191 -10.56 -13.76 5.25
N ALA A 192 -9.73 -14.80 5.12
CA ALA A 192 -8.88 -15.25 6.22
C ALA A 192 -7.71 -14.31 6.51
N HIS A 193 -7.24 -13.57 5.52
CA HIS A 193 -5.99 -12.81 5.62
C HIS A 193 -6.17 -11.29 5.53
N VAL A 194 -7.18 -10.79 4.79
CA VAL A 194 -7.53 -9.38 4.75
C VAL A 194 -8.58 -9.12 5.81
N ARG A 195 -8.16 -8.53 6.93
CA ARG A 195 -8.95 -8.46 8.16
C ARG A 195 -9.24 -7.01 8.57
N PRO A 196 -10.36 -6.77 9.26
CA PRO A 196 -10.63 -5.47 9.88
C PRO A 196 -9.46 -5.03 10.77
N PHE A 197 -9.08 -3.75 10.68
CA PHE A 197 -7.97 -3.21 11.47
C PHE A 197 -8.18 -3.39 12.97
N GLU A 198 -9.41 -3.36 13.44
CA GLU A 198 -9.78 -3.55 14.84
C GLU A 198 -9.33 -4.91 15.42
N GLU A 199 -9.12 -5.91 14.55
CA GLU A 199 -8.60 -7.21 14.96
C GLU A 199 -7.13 -7.15 15.39
N LEU A 200 -6.36 -6.17 14.92
CA LEU A 200 -4.95 -6.03 15.27
C LEU A 200 -4.76 -5.96 16.80
N ALA A 201 -5.55 -5.14 17.47
CA ALA A 201 -5.46 -5.00 18.93
C ALA A 201 -5.70 -6.32 19.67
N SER A 202 -6.67 -7.10 19.23
CA SER A 202 -6.96 -8.42 19.81
C SER A 202 -5.86 -9.45 19.53
N ASP A 203 -5.31 -9.46 18.32
CA ASP A 203 -4.21 -10.35 17.91
C ASP A 203 -2.91 -10.01 18.67
N LEU A 204 -2.61 -8.73 18.86
CA LEU A 204 -1.47 -8.28 19.67
C LEU A 204 -1.61 -8.73 21.13
N ALA A 205 -2.79 -8.56 21.72
CA ALA A 205 -3.07 -8.94 23.10
C ALA A 205 -3.04 -10.47 23.31
N ALA A 206 -3.53 -11.24 22.35
CA ALA A 206 -3.55 -12.70 22.39
C ALA A 206 -2.20 -13.34 21.98
N GLY A 207 -1.25 -12.56 21.43
CA GLY A 207 0.00 -13.09 20.88
C GLY A 207 -0.20 -13.93 19.61
N THR A 208 -1.26 -13.65 18.83
CA THR A 208 -1.62 -14.34 17.59
C THR A 208 -1.34 -13.50 16.34
N VAL A 209 -0.71 -12.33 16.50
CA VAL A 209 -0.31 -11.50 15.38
C VAL A 209 0.61 -12.30 14.44
N PRO A 210 0.41 -12.19 13.10
CA PRO A 210 1.21 -12.93 12.13
C PRO A 210 2.66 -12.44 12.07
N ARG A 211 3.52 -13.22 11.41
CA ARG A 211 4.92 -12.85 11.20
C ARG A 211 5.09 -11.66 10.26
N TYR A 212 4.14 -11.44 9.38
CA TYR A 212 4.05 -10.30 8.49
C TYR A 212 2.66 -9.67 8.61
N ALA A 213 2.62 -8.46 9.13
CA ALA A 213 1.41 -7.66 9.30
C ALA A 213 1.51 -6.40 8.43
N PHE A 214 0.64 -6.28 7.45
CA PHE A 214 0.53 -5.11 6.57
C PHE A 214 -0.68 -4.28 7.03
N ILE A 215 -0.45 -3.03 7.38
CA ILE A 215 -1.47 -2.16 7.95
C ILE A 215 -1.87 -1.11 6.93
N VAL A 216 -3.17 -1.09 6.61
CA VAL A 216 -3.81 -0.22 5.63
C VAL A 216 -4.75 0.71 6.39
N PRO A 217 -4.31 1.91 6.81
CA PRO A 217 -5.20 2.90 7.38
C PRO A 217 -6.22 3.39 6.34
N ASP A 218 -7.32 4.00 6.81
CA ASP A 218 -8.28 4.62 5.89
C ASP A 218 -7.70 5.90 5.26
N VAL A 219 -8.34 6.43 4.21
CA VAL A 219 -7.84 7.61 3.47
C VAL A 219 -7.68 8.88 4.32
N CYS A 220 -8.24 8.91 5.52
CA CYS A 220 -8.00 9.99 6.47
C CYS A 220 -6.80 9.72 7.35
N ASP A 221 -6.68 8.53 7.88
CA ASP A 221 -5.64 8.13 8.83
C ASP A 221 -4.30 7.86 8.11
N ASP A 222 -4.33 7.45 6.82
CA ASP A 222 -3.13 7.38 5.99
C ASP A 222 -2.64 8.75 5.50
N GLY A 223 -3.50 9.80 5.58
CA GLY A 223 -3.20 11.17 5.18
C GLY A 223 -3.40 11.47 3.70
N HIS A 224 -4.12 10.62 2.96
CA HIS A 224 -4.52 10.90 1.58
C HIS A 224 -5.53 12.06 1.53
N ASP A 225 -6.59 11.98 2.33
CA ASP A 225 -7.66 12.97 2.35
C ASP A 225 -7.56 13.90 3.57
N ALA A 226 -7.84 15.20 3.34
CA ALA A 226 -8.02 16.15 4.43
C ALA A 226 -9.40 15.94 5.08
N CYS A 227 -9.44 15.28 6.22
CA CYS A 227 -10.68 14.91 6.91
C CYS A 227 -10.96 15.75 8.16
N PRO A 228 -12.24 16.12 8.42
CA PRO A 228 -12.61 16.73 9.68
C PRO A 228 -12.32 15.81 10.88
N PRO A 229 -12.00 16.34 12.08
CA PRO A 229 -11.95 17.76 12.40
C PRO A 229 -10.62 18.47 12.06
N LEU A 230 -9.55 17.72 11.79
CA LEU A 230 -8.20 18.30 11.59
C LEU A 230 -8.07 18.99 10.24
N ASN A 231 -8.56 18.38 9.16
CA ASN A 231 -8.37 18.84 7.78
C ASN A 231 -6.89 19.13 7.46
N ASP A 232 -6.01 18.33 8.04
CA ASP A 232 -4.55 18.41 7.92
C ASP A 232 -4.01 16.99 7.73
N PRO A 233 -3.74 16.56 6.50
CA PRO A 233 -3.28 15.20 6.21
C PRO A 233 -2.04 14.79 7.02
N VAL A 234 -1.05 15.66 7.13
CA VAL A 234 0.16 15.38 7.93
C VAL A 234 -0.18 15.19 9.41
N GLY A 235 -1.06 16.07 9.95
CA GLY A 235 -1.53 15.95 11.34
C GLY A 235 -2.37 14.69 11.59
N GLN A 236 -3.13 14.23 10.59
CA GLN A 236 -3.92 13.00 10.67
C GLN A 236 -3.01 11.77 10.72
N GLN A 237 -2.01 11.68 9.84
CA GLN A 237 -0.99 10.63 9.87
C GLN A 237 -0.27 10.56 11.22
N ASP A 238 0.18 11.70 11.71
CA ASP A 238 0.90 11.78 12.98
C ASP A 238 0.02 11.32 14.15
N ALA A 239 -1.27 11.69 14.15
CA ALA A 239 -2.22 11.26 15.16
C ALA A 239 -2.50 9.75 15.11
N PHE A 240 -2.60 9.17 13.90
CA PHE A 240 -2.71 7.71 13.72
C PHE A 240 -1.46 7.01 14.26
N LEU A 241 -0.28 7.44 13.84
CA LEU A 241 0.97 6.84 14.30
C LEU A 241 1.16 6.97 15.81
N ALA A 242 0.78 8.12 16.40
CA ALA A 242 0.85 8.34 17.85
C ALA A 242 -0.07 7.42 18.66
N ARG A 243 -1.15 6.94 18.06
CA ARG A 243 -2.09 6.00 18.65
C ARG A 243 -1.64 4.54 18.49
N GLU A 244 -1.24 4.15 17.28
CA GLU A 244 -1.06 2.74 16.92
C GLU A 244 0.37 2.22 17.16
N VAL A 245 1.40 3.03 16.91
CA VAL A 245 2.79 2.59 17.10
C VAL A 245 3.08 2.17 18.55
N PRO A 246 2.68 2.93 19.59
CA PRO A 246 2.86 2.49 20.97
C PRO A 246 2.12 1.19 21.29
N ALA A 247 0.91 0.98 20.76
CA ALA A 247 0.13 -0.24 20.97
C ALA A 247 0.86 -1.48 20.40
N ILE A 248 1.46 -1.35 19.20
CA ILE A 248 2.28 -2.42 18.62
C ILE A 248 3.55 -2.63 19.45
N MET A 249 4.24 -1.56 19.88
CA MET A 249 5.46 -1.63 20.69
C MET A 249 5.24 -2.33 22.04
N ASP A 250 4.05 -2.23 22.61
CA ASP A 250 3.69 -2.90 23.86
C ASP A 250 3.42 -4.40 23.70
N SER A 251 3.37 -4.91 22.49
CA SER A 251 3.11 -6.33 22.22
C SER A 251 4.33 -7.23 22.49
N ALA A 252 4.07 -8.51 22.76
CA ALA A 252 5.11 -9.52 22.85
C ALA A 252 5.85 -9.72 21.52
N ALA A 253 5.13 -9.64 20.40
CA ALA A 253 5.68 -9.80 19.06
C ALA A 253 6.72 -8.71 18.72
N TYR A 254 6.48 -7.46 19.14
CA TYR A 254 7.45 -6.40 18.97
C TYR A 254 8.65 -6.56 19.90
N ARG A 255 8.44 -6.88 21.18
CA ARG A 255 9.53 -7.06 22.16
C ARG A 255 10.43 -8.25 21.85
N ASP A 256 9.90 -9.29 21.17
CA ASP A 256 10.68 -10.47 20.74
C ASP A 256 11.22 -10.29 19.30
N GLY A 257 11.86 -9.18 19.03
CA GLY A 257 12.50 -8.92 17.72
C GLY A 257 11.50 -8.42 16.65
N GLY A 258 10.52 -7.63 17.05
CA GLY A 258 9.63 -6.97 16.08
C GLY A 258 10.25 -5.73 15.47
N VAL A 259 9.81 -5.41 14.25
CA VAL A 259 10.09 -4.15 13.58
C VAL A 259 8.81 -3.59 12.96
N ILE A 260 8.59 -2.28 13.12
CA ILE A 260 7.58 -1.53 12.41
C ILE A 260 8.31 -0.71 11.34
N LEU A 261 8.00 -0.97 10.07
CA LEU A 261 8.44 -0.17 8.94
C LEU A 261 7.29 0.78 8.59
N ILE A 262 7.43 2.05 8.92
CA ILE A 262 6.51 3.09 8.51
C ILE A 262 7.02 3.64 7.20
N VAL A 263 6.25 3.49 6.12
CA VAL A 263 6.66 3.86 4.77
C VAL A 263 5.58 4.70 4.11
N TRP A 264 5.97 5.79 3.45
CA TRP A 264 5.08 6.52 2.56
C TRP A 264 5.11 5.87 1.19
N ASP A 265 3.95 5.77 0.53
CA ASP A 265 3.82 5.12 -0.78
C ASP A 265 4.39 5.96 -1.91
N GLU A 266 4.07 7.26 -1.93
CA GLU A 266 4.50 8.24 -2.90
C GLU A 266 4.52 9.65 -2.30
N GLY A 267 5.11 10.61 -3.05
CA GLY A 267 5.11 12.02 -2.65
C GLY A 267 4.20 12.86 -3.55
N HIS A 268 3.94 14.09 -3.17
CA HIS A 268 3.15 15.03 -3.98
C HIS A 268 3.89 15.53 -5.23
N ARG A 269 5.21 15.59 -5.19
CA ARG A 269 6.04 16.35 -6.13
C ARG A 269 7.01 15.47 -6.91
N GLY A 270 6.50 14.51 -7.66
CA GLY A 270 7.31 13.66 -8.53
C GLY A 270 8.29 12.79 -7.73
N ASP A 271 9.57 12.71 -8.15
CA ASP A 271 10.57 11.86 -7.49
C ASP A 271 11.30 12.56 -6.34
N HIS A 272 10.56 13.23 -5.45
CA HIS A 272 11.11 13.73 -4.19
C HIS A 272 11.24 12.59 -3.18
N PRO A 273 12.17 12.70 -2.20
CA PRO A 273 12.22 11.72 -1.11
C PRO A 273 10.89 11.67 -0.36
N ILE A 274 10.46 10.44 -0.06
CA ILE A 274 9.34 10.11 0.82
C ILE A 274 9.85 9.51 2.12
N GLY A 275 8.97 9.31 3.10
CA GLY A 275 9.37 8.81 4.41
C GLY A 275 9.61 7.30 4.47
N LEU A 276 10.60 6.89 5.25
CA LEU A 276 10.71 5.54 5.81
C LEU A 276 11.33 5.63 7.19
N ILE A 277 10.65 5.07 8.20
CA ILE A 277 11.10 4.98 9.60
C ILE A 277 11.10 3.52 10.01
N ALA A 278 12.20 3.04 10.60
CA ALA A 278 12.31 1.70 11.17
C ALA A 278 12.25 1.77 12.69
N VAL A 279 11.12 1.38 13.27
CA VAL A 279 10.87 1.37 14.71
C VAL A 279 11.10 -0.05 15.24
N SER A 280 12.17 -0.26 16.00
CA SER A 280 12.54 -1.56 16.56
C SER A 280 13.45 -1.39 17.78
N PRO A 281 13.44 -2.32 18.74
CA PRO A 281 14.47 -2.36 19.79
C PRO A 281 15.89 -2.47 19.24
N LEU A 282 16.04 -2.94 18.01
CA LEU A 282 17.32 -3.09 17.31
C LEU A 282 17.61 -1.96 16.31
N ALA A 283 16.72 -0.97 16.16
CA ALA A 283 16.99 0.19 15.32
C ALA A 283 18.06 1.09 15.97
N LYS A 284 18.89 1.72 15.15
CA LYS A 284 19.90 2.70 15.61
C LYS A 284 19.19 3.97 16.10
N PRO A 285 19.34 4.37 17.36
CA PRO A 285 18.64 5.55 17.87
C PRO A 285 19.05 6.84 17.14
N GLY A 286 18.07 7.62 16.69
CA GLY A 286 18.29 8.92 16.04
C GLY A 286 19.11 8.88 14.75
N TYR A 287 19.24 7.71 14.12
CA TYR A 287 20.09 7.55 12.94
C TYR A 287 19.33 7.91 11.66
N ALA A 288 19.86 8.85 10.93
CA ALA A 288 19.41 9.26 9.63
C ALA A 288 20.31 8.61 8.53
N ALA A 289 19.81 7.56 7.88
CA ALA A 289 20.57 6.79 6.90
C ALA A 289 20.66 7.56 5.57
N PRO A 290 21.89 7.78 5.04
CA PRO A 290 22.09 8.51 3.79
C PRO A 290 21.96 7.62 2.53
N GLY A 291 21.69 6.33 2.70
CA GLY A 291 21.55 5.39 1.59
C GLY A 291 20.34 5.71 0.71
N ALA A 292 20.45 5.39 -0.58
CA ALA A 292 19.33 5.47 -1.51
C ALA A 292 18.49 4.18 -1.40
N TYR A 293 17.22 4.33 -1.09
CA TYR A 293 16.27 3.22 -0.87
C TYR A 293 15.01 3.39 -1.72
N THR A 294 14.30 2.29 -1.91
CA THR A 294 13.04 2.21 -2.65
C THR A 294 12.08 1.21 -2.01
N HIS A 295 10.86 1.06 -2.52
CA HIS A 295 9.96 -0.02 -2.10
C HIS A 295 10.59 -1.41 -2.27
N GLY A 296 11.43 -1.61 -3.29
CA GLY A 296 12.23 -2.83 -3.42
C GLY A 296 13.18 -3.06 -2.24
N SER A 297 13.69 -1.98 -1.59
CA SER A 297 14.49 -2.09 -0.37
C SER A 297 13.66 -2.58 0.82
N THR A 298 12.43 -2.11 0.95
CA THR A 298 11.49 -2.57 1.98
C THR A 298 11.16 -4.05 1.78
N VAL A 299 10.78 -4.46 0.55
CA VAL A 299 10.48 -5.87 0.24
C VAL A 299 11.68 -6.77 0.51
N ARG A 300 12.89 -6.36 0.08
CA ARG A 300 14.13 -7.08 0.37
C ARG A 300 14.33 -7.27 1.87
N THR A 301 14.16 -6.22 2.63
CA THR A 301 14.36 -6.25 4.10
C THR A 301 13.35 -7.17 4.78
N VAL A 302 12.09 -7.14 4.36
CA VAL A 302 11.06 -8.08 4.83
C VAL A 302 11.47 -9.53 4.55
N GLN A 303 11.90 -9.81 3.31
CA GLN A 303 12.33 -11.16 2.92
C GLN A 303 13.57 -11.62 3.69
N GLU A 304 14.57 -10.76 3.88
CA GLU A 304 15.78 -11.06 4.65
C GLU A 304 15.45 -11.35 6.14
N ILE A 305 14.62 -10.50 6.78
CA ILE A 305 14.19 -10.70 8.18
C ILE A 305 13.45 -12.02 8.35
N LEU A 306 12.56 -12.33 7.44
CA LEU A 306 11.70 -13.52 7.54
C LEU A 306 12.32 -14.77 6.88
N GLY A 307 13.52 -14.65 6.30
CA GLY A 307 14.24 -15.77 5.71
C GLY A 307 13.57 -16.33 4.44
N VAL A 308 12.93 -15.48 3.64
CA VAL A 308 12.13 -15.87 2.48
C VAL A 308 12.87 -15.62 1.18
N THR A 309 12.94 -16.64 0.32
CA THR A 309 13.63 -16.60 -0.99
C THR A 309 12.83 -17.32 -2.07
N PRO A 310 13.11 -17.04 -3.38
CA PRO A 310 14.07 -16.06 -3.92
C PRO A 310 13.64 -14.61 -3.62
N LEU A 311 14.59 -13.67 -3.70
CA LEU A 311 14.24 -12.26 -3.59
C LEU A 311 13.34 -11.85 -4.78
N LEU A 312 12.27 -11.13 -4.45
CA LEU A 312 11.27 -10.70 -5.42
C LEU A 312 11.80 -9.57 -6.30
N ARG A 313 11.82 -9.75 -7.59
CA ARG A 313 12.08 -8.73 -8.65
C ARG A 313 13.11 -7.65 -8.25
N THR A 314 12.67 -6.40 -8.07
CA THR A 314 13.57 -5.29 -7.73
C THR A 314 14.20 -5.44 -6.34
N ALA A 315 13.61 -6.23 -5.45
CA ALA A 315 14.23 -6.56 -4.16
C ALA A 315 15.61 -7.24 -4.34
N ALA A 316 15.82 -7.99 -5.42
CA ALA A 316 17.09 -8.65 -5.70
C ALA A 316 18.25 -7.66 -5.96
N THR A 317 17.93 -6.46 -6.43
CA THR A 317 18.93 -5.43 -6.79
C THR A 317 18.90 -4.19 -5.90
N SER A 318 17.85 -4.02 -5.10
CA SER A 318 17.71 -2.90 -4.17
C SER A 318 18.66 -3.05 -2.97
N ALA A 319 19.04 -1.94 -2.36
CA ALA A 319 19.78 -1.95 -1.11
C ALA A 319 18.89 -2.49 0.03
N SER A 320 19.44 -3.29 0.93
CA SER A 320 18.77 -3.66 2.18
C SER A 320 18.72 -2.47 3.14
N LEU A 321 17.68 -2.40 3.98
CA LEU A 321 17.58 -1.45 5.08
C LEU A 321 18.45 -1.85 6.29
N SER A 322 19.33 -2.82 6.15
CA SER A 322 20.16 -3.36 7.25
C SER A 322 20.99 -2.29 7.97
N ASP A 323 21.36 -1.19 7.26
CA ASP A 323 22.08 -0.07 7.86
C ASP A 323 21.26 0.66 8.95
N LEU A 324 19.94 0.51 8.99
CA LEU A 324 19.08 1.11 10.02
C LEU A 324 19.17 0.39 11.38
N PHE A 325 19.81 -0.78 11.44
CA PHE A 325 19.78 -1.67 12.62
C PHE A 325 21.16 -1.85 13.25
N THR A 326 21.18 -2.13 14.55
CA THR A 326 22.36 -2.49 15.33
C THR A 326 22.67 -3.98 15.24
N ALA A 327 21.66 -4.82 15.00
CA ALA A 327 21.75 -6.25 14.69
C ALA A 327 20.74 -6.61 13.61
N TYR A 328 21.18 -7.43 12.62
CA TYR A 328 20.38 -7.73 11.42
C TYR A 328 20.83 -9.06 10.80
N PRO A 329 19.98 -9.85 10.17
CA PRO A 329 18.55 -9.94 10.41
C PRO A 329 18.19 -10.67 11.68
#